data_7f53df4b55b2a7b210962b894bd28ea0
#
_entry.id   7f53df4b55b2a7b210962b894bd28ea0
#
_cell.length_a   1.000
_cell.length_b   1.000
_cell.length_c   1.000
_cell.angle_alpha   90.00
_cell.angle_beta   90.00
_cell.angle_gamma   90.00
#
_symmetry.space_group_name_H-M   'P 1'
#
loop_
_entity.id
_entity.type
_entity.pdbx_description
1 polymer ?
#
loop_
_entity_poly.entity_id
_entity_poly.type
_entity_poly.pdbx_seq_one_letter_code
_entity_poly.pdbx_strand_id
1 'polypeptide(L)'
;MKSSIFIKSAIAMMAAVALGASNASATVVSREKVLLETVISAEGNVTQKGIIQRVKVSQPAEAKKNDKGVTGETGFGEISVSFSEPVKLKDVTRTEYATDTEAGAAVKTTSEVGMLLQTEEVEKHEQFVKNKWDLSLPRDVKPVSFDDGSIGFRTDTENGVSAVSETRISTPWAVDKHGNPLETWYEISSDGSSITQVVNTQDIEGEIVLDPRITYGQGVYYNWYGSELRTLKAESAASFALAVGYGCVNVNRLRHPALVAVAGLMCVTAGSVVGIEALRFALDNFKESFKDHSCYQWKFGSHHITPVAVKGNCSL
;
A
#
# COMPACT_ATOMS: atom_id res chain seq x y z
N MET A 1 -37.99 33.56 11.38
CA MET A 1 -36.94 34.26 10.61
C MET A 1 -35.59 33.63 10.99
N LYS A 2 -35.08 32.74 10.14
CA LYS A 2 -33.73 32.18 10.25
C LYS A 2 -33.10 32.30 8.86
N SER A 3 -32.15 33.21 8.73
CA SER A 3 -31.37 33.45 7.52
C SER A 3 -30.36 32.33 7.31
N SER A 4 -30.49 31.62 6.19
CA SER A 4 -29.45 30.71 5.68
C SER A 4 -28.47 31.54 4.86
N ILE A 5 -27.22 31.55 5.29
CA ILE A 5 -26.11 32.12 4.53
C ILE A 5 -25.60 31.03 3.59
N PHE A 6 -25.91 31.15 2.31
CA PHE A 6 -25.27 30.37 1.23
C PHE A 6 -23.93 31.02 0.90
N ILE A 7 -22.84 30.33 1.21
CA ILE A 7 -21.52 30.69 0.70
C ILE A 7 -21.42 30.10 -0.71
N LYS A 8 -21.56 30.95 -1.71
CA LYS A 8 -21.23 30.63 -3.09
C LYS A 8 -19.73 30.84 -3.29
N SER A 9 -18.97 29.76 -3.39
CA SER A 9 -17.60 29.83 -3.90
C SER A 9 -17.63 30.12 -5.40
N ALA A 10 -17.32 31.33 -5.74
CA ALA A 10 -17.07 31.73 -7.13
C ALA A 10 -15.60 31.39 -7.47
N ILE A 11 -15.41 30.41 -8.34
CA ILE A 11 -14.11 30.17 -8.99
C ILE A 11 -13.96 31.26 -10.05
N ALA A 12 -13.12 32.24 -9.78
CA ALA A 12 -12.78 33.27 -10.75
C ALA A 12 -11.74 32.70 -11.73
N MET A 13 -12.17 32.43 -12.96
CA MET A 13 -11.26 32.30 -14.11
C MET A 13 -10.61 33.65 -14.38
N MET A 14 -9.33 33.79 -14.10
CA MET A 14 -8.53 34.89 -14.63
C MET A 14 -7.78 34.41 -15.88
N ALA A 15 -8.31 34.83 -17.03
CA ALA A 15 -7.54 34.83 -18.28
C ALA A 15 -6.54 35.97 -18.23
N ALA A 16 -5.26 35.64 -18.15
CA ALA A 16 -4.16 36.63 -18.36
C ALA A 16 -3.49 36.35 -19.70
N VAL A 17 -3.76 37.23 -20.65
CA VAL A 17 -3.08 37.28 -21.94
C VAL A 17 -1.71 37.92 -21.79
N ALA A 18 -0.71 37.19 -22.22
CA ALA A 18 0.65 37.44 -22.69
C ALA A 18 1.39 38.77 -22.40
N LEU A 19 2.66 38.61 -22.09
CA LEU A 19 3.79 39.20 -22.84
C LEU A 19 5.13 38.78 -22.19
N GLY A 20 6.03 38.20 -22.97
CA GLY A 20 7.46 38.14 -22.66
C GLY A 20 8.02 36.78 -22.22
N ALA A 21 8.95 36.26 -22.96
CA ALA A 21 9.60 34.96 -22.92
C ALA A 21 10.48 34.66 -21.68
N SER A 22 10.20 35.26 -20.51
CA SER A 22 10.92 34.99 -19.25
C SER A 22 10.06 34.35 -18.13
N ASN A 23 8.79 34.09 -18.38
CA ASN A 23 7.87 33.63 -17.33
C ASN A 23 7.48 32.13 -17.38
N ALA A 24 8.05 31.35 -18.31
CA ALA A 24 7.65 29.94 -18.46
C ALA A 24 7.93 29.11 -17.21
N SER A 25 9.07 29.33 -16.54
CA SER A 25 9.41 28.53 -15.32
C SER A 25 8.55 28.90 -14.13
N ALA A 26 8.21 30.16 -13.93
CA ALA A 26 7.38 30.60 -12.80
C ALA A 26 5.93 30.16 -12.96
N THR A 27 5.42 30.14 -14.19
CA THR A 27 4.05 29.69 -14.49
C THR A 27 3.90 28.18 -14.29
N VAL A 28 4.92 27.41 -14.66
CA VAL A 28 4.94 25.95 -14.48
C VAL A 28 4.93 25.60 -12.99
N VAL A 29 5.77 26.24 -12.17
CA VAL A 29 5.80 25.98 -10.71
C VAL A 29 4.46 26.31 -10.03
N SER A 30 3.78 27.38 -10.45
CA SER A 30 2.48 27.74 -9.87
C SER A 30 1.38 26.74 -10.24
N ARG A 31 1.40 26.21 -11.46
CA ARG A 31 0.43 25.21 -11.92
C ARG A 31 0.60 23.89 -11.13
N GLU A 32 1.83 23.43 -10.95
CA GLU A 32 2.15 22.25 -10.13
C GLU A 32 1.60 22.34 -8.72
N LYS A 33 1.82 23.47 -8.07
CA LYS A 33 1.33 23.70 -6.71
C LYS A 33 -0.20 23.69 -6.66
N VAL A 34 -0.88 24.30 -7.62
CA VAL A 34 -2.34 24.29 -7.70
C VAL A 34 -2.88 22.87 -7.89
N LEU A 35 -2.26 22.06 -8.74
CA LEU A 35 -2.63 20.67 -8.96
C LEU A 35 -2.51 19.84 -7.67
N LEU A 36 -1.39 19.97 -6.98
CA LEU A 36 -1.16 19.28 -5.71
C LEU A 36 -2.22 19.66 -4.67
N GLU A 37 -2.50 20.95 -4.51
CA GLU A 37 -3.54 21.42 -3.59
C GLU A 37 -4.93 20.88 -3.97
N THR A 38 -5.24 20.79 -5.26
CA THR A 38 -6.51 20.22 -5.74
C THR A 38 -6.65 18.76 -5.36
N VAL A 39 -5.59 17.96 -5.53
CA VAL A 39 -5.61 16.54 -5.17
C VAL A 39 -5.70 16.34 -3.67
N ILE A 40 -4.91 17.07 -2.87
CA ILE A 40 -4.99 17.01 -1.41
C ILE A 40 -6.41 17.35 -0.93
N SER A 41 -7.04 18.35 -1.53
CA SER A 41 -8.42 18.72 -1.24
C SER A 41 -9.41 17.62 -1.62
N ALA A 42 -9.25 17.02 -2.80
CA ALA A 42 -10.11 15.92 -3.27
C ALA A 42 -9.97 14.70 -2.36
N GLU A 43 -8.75 14.30 -2.00
CA GLU A 43 -8.50 13.21 -1.07
C GLU A 43 -9.12 13.48 0.32
N GLY A 44 -8.98 14.71 0.83
CA GLY A 44 -9.62 15.11 2.08
C GLY A 44 -11.14 14.91 2.04
N ASN A 45 -11.78 15.28 0.94
CA ASN A 45 -13.21 15.13 0.74
C ASN A 45 -13.65 13.65 0.66
N VAL A 46 -12.96 12.80 -0.10
CA VAL A 46 -13.29 11.37 -0.21
C VAL A 46 -13.02 10.64 1.11
N THR A 47 -12.01 11.03 1.86
CA THR A 47 -11.72 10.49 3.20
C THR A 47 -12.82 10.88 4.20
N GLN A 48 -13.25 12.13 4.23
CA GLN A 48 -14.34 12.58 5.10
C GLN A 48 -15.67 11.90 4.78
N LYS A 49 -15.92 11.59 3.52
CA LYS A 49 -17.11 10.83 3.08
C LYS A 49 -17.00 9.33 3.40
N GLY A 50 -15.88 8.85 3.94
CA GLY A 50 -15.66 7.44 4.24
C GLY A 50 -15.49 6.55 3.01
N ILE A 51 -15.23 7.14 1.82
CA ILE A 51 -15.01 6.41 0.56
C ILE A 51 -13.70 5.66 0.63
N ILE A 52 -12.67 6.25 1.23
CA ILE A 52 -11.37 5.62 1.48
C ILE A 52 -11.02 5.68 2.96
N GLN A 53 -10.25 4.69 3.42
CA GLN A 53 -9.64 4.68 4.73
C GLN A 53 -8.13 4.77 4.57
N ARG A 54 -7.51 5.68 5.31
CA ARG A 54 -6.05 5.75 5.37
C ARG A 54 -5.49 4.48 6.01
N VAL A 55 -4.51 3.88 5.37
CA VAL A 55 -3.77 2.76 5.93
C VAL A 55 -2.95 3.25 7.12
N LYS A 56 -3.15 2.61 8.29
CA LYS A 56 -2.35 2.89 9.47
C LYS A 56 -1.23 1.87 9.56
N VAL A 57 0.01 2.35 9.65
CA VAL A 57 1.16 1.51 9.92
C VAL A 57 1.64 1.70 11.36
N SER A 58 2.09 0.64 11.98
CA SER A 58 2.55 0.66 13.37
C SER A 58 4.05 0.88 13.48
N GLN A 59 4.81 0.63 12.42
CA GLN A 59 6.24 0.86 12.30
C GLN A 59 6.53 1.62 11.00
N PRO A 60 6.36 2.96 11.00
CA PRO A 60 6.58 3.76 9.81
C PRO A 60 8.00 3.62 9.27
N ALA A 61 8.14 3.60 7.96
CA ALA A 61 9.40 3.66 7.25
C ALA A 61 9.55 4.97 6.49
N GLU A 62 10.76 5.43 6.30
CA GLU A 62 11.04 6.60 5.48
C GLU A 62 10.91 6.25 3.99
N ALA A 63 10.29 7.15 3.24
CA ALA A 63 10.24 7.09 1.80
C ALA A 63 11.10 8.18 1.19
N LYS A 64 11.75 7.86 0.07
CA LYS A 64 12.56 8.79 -0.71
C LYS A 64 11.92 8.98 -2.08
N LYS A 65 11.74 10.22 -2.48
CA LYS A 65 11.33 10.60 -3.82
C LYS A 65 12.57 10.69 -4.71
N ASN A 66 12.48 10.20 -5.93
CA ASN A 66 13.44 10.43 -6.99
C ASN A 66 12.71 10.87 -8.28
N ASP A 67 13.46 11.14 -9.35
CA ASP A 67 12.89 11.63 -10.62
C ASP A 67 11.95 10.62 -11.31
N LYS A 68 11.99 9.34 -10.90
CA LYS A 68 11.23 8.28 -11.54
C LYS A 68 10.14 7.69 -10.65
N GLY A 69 10.19 7.95 -9.34
CA GLY A 69 9.25 7.30 -8.44
C GLY A 69 9.54 7.52 -6.97
N VAL A 70 9.08 6.61 -6.17
CA VAL A 70 9.18 6.60 -4.73
C VAL A 70 9.75 5.28 -4.26
N THR A 71 10.67 5.34 -3.33
CA THR A 71 11.33 4.16 -2.76
C THR A 71 11.29 4.24 -1.25
N GLY A 72 10.99 3.13 -0.58
CA GLY A 72 11.04 3.03 0.88
C GLY A 72 11.67 1.72 1.33
N GLU A 73 12.41 1.79 2.42
CA GLU A 73 12.93 0.61 3.11
C GLU A 73 11.81 0.00 3.97
N THR A 74 11.56 -1.28 3.76
CA THR A 74 10.51 -2.03 4.45
C THR A 74 11.10 -3.22 5.21
N GLY A 75 10.27 -3.92 5.98
CA GLY A 75 10.69 -5.19 6.61
C GLY A 75 11.08 -6.29 5.61
N PHE A 76 10.80 -6.10 4.32
CA PHE A 76 11.22 -7.02 3.25
C PHE A 76 12.44 -6.53 2.48
N GLY A 77 12.96 -5.35 2.79
CA GLY A 77 13.96 -4.63 2.02
C GLY A 77 13.33 -3.47 1.23
N GLU A 78 14.04 -2.98 0.24
CA GLU A 78 13.64 -1.83 -0.55
C GLU A 78 12.48 -2.17 -1.49
N ILE A 79 11.41 -1.38 -1.43
CA ILE A 79 10.29 -1.42 -2.37
C ILE A 79 10.21 -0.08 -3.08
N SER A 80 10.24 -0.12 -4.42
CA SER A 80 10.10 1.06 -5.26
C SER A 80 8.85 0.97 -6.13
N VAL A 81 8.19 2.11 -6.28
CA VAL A 81 7.09 2.30 -7.22
C VAL A 81 7.48 3.45 -8.15
N SER A 82 7.49 3.19 -9.44
CA SER A 82 7.86 4.17 -10.44
C SER A 82 6.80 4.26 -11.53
N PHE A 83 6.69 5.42 -12.17
CA PHE A 83 5.84 5.51 -13.34
C PHE A 83 6.48 4.76 -14.50
N SER A 84 5.72 3.87 -15.09
CA SER A 84 5.93 3.52 -16.48
C SER A 84 5.89 4.82 -17.26
N GLU A 85 6.71 4.99 -18.30
CA GLU A 85 6.68 6.19 -19.16
C GLU A 85 5.24 6.63 -19.35
N PRO A 86 4.97 7.95 -19.28
CA PRO A 86 3.60 8.43 -19.32
C PRO A 86 2.94 7.77 -20.50
N VAL A 87 1.96 6.90 -20.21
CA VAL A 87 1.05 6.46 -21.26
C VAL A 87 0.60 7.79 -21.82
N LYS A 88 0.97 8.08 -23.06
CA LYS A 88 0.48 9.22 -23.81
C LYS A 88 -1.01 8.97 -24.09
N LEU A 89 -1.80 9.04 -23.04
CA LEU A 89 -3.13 9.54 -23.16
C LEU A 89 -2.90 10.95 -23.70
N LYS A 90 -3.54 11.32 -24.75
CA LYS A 90 -3.25 12.50 -25.55
C LYS A 90 -3.11 13.79 -24.74
N ASP A 91 -3.55 13.77 -23.47
CA ASP A 91 -3.69 14.93 -22.60
C ASP A 91 -3.33 14.68 -21.11
N VAL A 92 -2.53 13.65 -20.78
CA VAL A 92 -1.95 13.52 -19.42
C VAL A 92 -0.86 14.57 -19.26
N THR A 93 -1.16 15.59 -18.52
CA THR A 93 -0.27 16.74 -18.45
C THR A 93 0.80 16.59 -17.40
N ARG A 94 0.60 15.80 -16.34
CA ARG A 94 1.66 15.65 -15.34
C ARG A 94 1.40 14.58 -14.27
N THR A 95 2.47 13.96 -13.88
CA THR A 95 2.56 13.07 -12.74
C THR A 95 3.41 13.71 -11.65
N GLU A 96 2.87 13.89 -10.46
CA GLU A 96 3.58 14.47 -9.32
C GLU A 96 3.60 13.55 -8.12
N TYR A 97 4.67 13.64 -7.33
CA TYR A 97 4.81 12.96 -6.06
C TYR A 97 4.73 13.97 -4.92
N ALA A 98 3.87 13.71 -3.96
CA ALA A 98 3.86 14.43 -2.70
C ALA A 98 4.30 13.51 -1.57
N THR A 99 5.22 13.96 -0.75
CA THR A 99 5.48 13.37 0.55
C THR A 99 4.71 14.16 1.59
N ASP A 100 3.79 13.50 2.27
CA ASP A 100 3.09 14.07 3.40
C ASP A 100 3.88 13.70 4.66
N THR A 101 4.61 14.68 5.20
CA THR A 101 5.21 14.57 6.52
C THR A 101 4.30 15.30 7.48
N GLU A 102 3.56 14.59 8.32
CA GLU A 102 2.89 15.23 9.44
C GLU A 102 3.93 15.90 10.34
N ALA A 103 4.06 17.21 10.19
CA ALA A 103 4.88 18.02 11.08
C ALA A 103 4.16 18.17 12.41
N GLY A 104 4.53 17.40 13.40
CA GLY A 104 4.05 17.52 14.76
C GLY A 104 4.95 16.80 15.74
N ALA A 105 5.74 17.56 16.47
CA ALA A 105 6.43 17.21 17.71
C ALA A 105 6.85 15.73 17.87
N ALA A 106 8.10 15.42 17.56
CA ALA A 106 8.90 14.31 18.10
C ALA A 106 8.40 12.87 17.88
N VAL A 107 7.42 12.61 17.04
CA VAL A 107 7.01 11.28 16.64
C VAL A 107 7.42 11.07 15.20
N LYS A 108 8.17 10.00 14.93
CA LYS A 108 8.49 9.56 13.55
C LYS A 108 7.18 9.35 12.80
N THR A 109 6.94 10.25 11.90
CA THR A 109 5.73 10.28 11.10
C THR A 109 5.77 9.24 10.01
N THR A 110 4.63 8.69 9.74
CA THR A 110 4.35 7.83 8.59
C THR A 110 4.71 8.58 7.32
N SER A 111 5.70 8.13 6.57
CA SER A 111 5.93 8.65 5.23
C SER A 111 4.86 8.11 4.31
N GLU A 112 3.81 8.87 4.13
CA GLU A 112 2.82 8.63 3.09
C GLU A 112 3.27 9.34 1.82
N VAL A 113 3.27 8.64 0.71
CA VAL A 113 3.62 9.21 -0.58
C VAL A 113 2.44 9.11 -1.50
N GLY A 114 1.87 10.25 -1.87
CA GLY A 114 0.86 10.36 -2.90
C GLY A 114 1.50 10.37 -4.29
N MET A 115 0.95 9.59 -5.20
CA MET A 115 1.26 9.64 -6.62
C MET A 115 0.04 10.23 -7.32
N LEU A 116 0.22 11.39 -7.92
CA LEU A 116 -0.88 12.16 -8.48
C LEU A 116 -0.91 12.02 -10.00
N LEU A 117 -2.06 11.65 -10.53
CA LEU A 117 -2.33 11.76 -11.95
C LEU A 117 -3.55 12.65 -12.15
N GLN A 118 -3.37 13.71 -12.91
CA GLN A 118 -4.45 14.54 -13.36
C GLN A 118 -4.55 14.42 -14.89
N THR A 119 -5.73 14.08 -15.38
CA THR A 119 -6.04 14.15 -16.81
C THR A 119 -6.74 15.47 -17.08
N GLU A 120 -6.26 16.25 -18.06
CA GLU A 120 -6.87 17.54 -18.38
C GLU A 120 -8.20 17.39 -19.11
N GLU A 121 -8.34 16.38 -19.95
CA GLU A 121 -9.60 16.09 -20.64
C GLU A 121 -9.74 14.57 -20.87
N VAL A 122 -10.87 14.03 -20.43
CA VAL A 122 -11.35 12.71 -20.87
C VAL A 122 -12.24 12.94 -22.09
N GLU A 123 -11.84 12.38 -23.22
CA GLU A 123 -12.69 12.43 -24.41
C GLU A 123 -13.94 11.60 -24.18
N LYS A 124 -15.09 12.06 -24.68
CA LYS A 124 -16.42 11.45 -24.49
C LYS A 124 -16.54 9.95 -24.89
N HIS A 125 -15.53 9.41 -25.51
CA HIS A 125 -15.49 8.03 -26.01
C HIS A 125 -14.50 7.12 -25.30
N GLU A 126 -13.74 7.62 -24.35
CA GLU A 126 -12.86 6.77 -23.53
C GLU A 126 -13.68 6.12 -22.41
N GLN A 127 -13.92 4.82 -22.54
CA GLN A 127 -14.63 4.06 -21.51
C GLN A 127 -13.78 3.87 -20.24
N PHE A 128 -12.44 3.79 -20.39
CA PHE A 128 -11.53 3.57 -19.28
C PHE A 128 -10.27 4.40 -19.40
N VAL A 129 -9.90 5.07 -18.32
CA VAL A 129 -8.55 5.64 -18.16
C VAL A 129 -7.69 4.65 -17.39
N LYS A 130 -6.47 4.42 -17.87
CA LYS A 130 -5.53 3.47 -17.27
C LYS A 130 -4.22 4.16 -16.92
N ASN A 131 -3.82 4.04 -15.64
CA ASN A 131 -2.56 4.55 -15.15
C ASN A 131 -1.70 3.43 -14.58
N LYS A 132 -0.51 3.23 -15.15
CA LYS A 132 0.37 2.10 -14.84
C LYS A 132 1.59 2.56 -14.04
N TRP A 133 1.95 1.78 -13.02
CA TRP A 133 3.18 1.93 -12.25
C TRP A 133 3.97 0.63 -12.27
N ASP A 134 5.28 0.77 -12.44
CA ASP A 134 6.21 -0.34 -12.36
C ASP A 134 6.68 -0.52 -10.93
N LEU A 135 6.81 -1.77 -10.52
CA LEU A 135 7.23 -2.17 -9.20
C LEU A 135 8.64 -2.75 -9.25
N SER A 136 9.53 -2.27 -8.38
CA SER A 136 10.78 -2.93 -8.08
C SER A 136 10.69 -3.51 -6.67
N LEU A 137 10.71 -4.84 -6.59
CA LEU A 137 10.46 -5.60 -5.38
C LEU A 137 11.65 -6.46 -5.02
N PRO A 138 11.90 -6.75 -3.73
CA PRO A 138 12.85 -7.77 -3.32
C PRO A 138 12.51 -9.13 -3.93
N ARG A 139 13.51 -10.02 -3.98
CA ARG A 139 13.32 -11.38 -4.48
C ARG A 139 12.17 -12.07 -3.73
N ASP A 140 11.37 -12.82 -4.47
CA ASP A 140 10.25 -13.63 -3.98
C ASP A 140 9.11 -12.83 -3.33
N VAL A 141 9.17 -11.50 -3.38
CA VAL A 141 8.08 -10.61 -2.98
C VAL A 141 7.20 -10.30 -4.18
N LYS A 142 5.89 -10.41 -4.00
CA LYS A 142 4.89 -10.14 -5.03
C LYS A 142 3.79 -9.21 -4.51
N PRO A 143 3.18 -8.40 -5.39
CA PRO A 143 2.01 -7.61 -5.04
C PRO A 143 0.79 -8.54 -4.91
N VAL A 144 -0.08 -8.25 -3.95
CA VAL A 144 -1.34 -8.99 -3.72
C VAL A 144 -2.48 -8.02 -3.43
N SER A 145 -3.68 -8.32 -3.96
CA SER A 145 -4.88 -7.54 -3.68
C SER A 145 -5.55 -8.02 -2.40
N PHE A 146 -6.03 -7.07 -1.60
CA PHE A 146 -6.86 -7.31 -0.42
C PHE A 146 -8.35 -7.13 -0.73
N ASP A 147 -9.22 -7.50 0.22
CA ASP A 147 -10.68 -7.39 0.05
C ASP A 147 -11.16 -5.94 -0.06
N ASP A 148 -10.44 -5.00 0.53
CA ASP A 148 -10.71 -3.57 0.45
C ASP A 148 -10.21 -2.90 -0.85
N GLY A 149 -9.65 -3.69 -1.77
CA GLY A 149 -9.07 -3.22 -3.03
C GLY A 149 -7.66 -2.64 -2.91
N SER A 150 -7.10 -2.56 -1.72
CA SER A 150 -5.71 -2.14 -1.52
C SER A 150 -4.72 -3.19 -2.04
N ILE A 151 -3.48 -2.77 -2.31
CA ILE A 151 -2.39 -3.67 -2.70
C ILE A 151 -1.38 -3.77 -1.55
N GLY A 152 -1.03 -4.98 -1.18
CA GLY A 152 0.07 -5.27 -0.28
C GLY A 152 1.20 -6.03 -0.95
N PHE A 153 2.25 -6.29 -0.20
CA PHE A 153 3.43 -7.00 -0.67
C PHE A 153 3.64 -8.24 0.19
N ARG A 154 3.74 -9.40 -0.46
CA ARG A 154 3.76 -10.70 0.20
C ARG A 154 4.86 -11.58 -0.35
N THR A 155 5.44 -12.40 0.52
CA THR A 155 6.28 -13.54 0.15
C THR A 155 5.70 -14.81 0.76
N ASP A 156 5.81 -15.92 0.06
CA ASP A 156 5.23 -17.21 0.44
C ASP A 156 6.31 -18.27 0.56
N THR A 157 6.06 -19.26 1.40
CA THR A 157 6.82 -20.51 1.42
C THR A 157 6.05 -21.62 0.72
N GLU A 158 6.75 -22.65 0.25
CA GLU A 158 6.12 -23.85 -0.33
C GLU A 158 5.19 -24.58 0.67
N ASN A 159 5.35 -24.33 1.96
CA ASN A 159 4.59 -24.96 3.03
C ASN A 159 3.39 -24.12 3.53
N GLY A 160 2.91 -23.17 2.72
CA GLY A 160 1.69 -22.41 3.00
C GLY A 160 1.83 -21.25 3.99
N VAL A 161 3.02 -21.03 4.58
CA VAL A 161 3.27 -19.85 5.41
C VAL A 161 3.52 -18.66 4.52
N SER A 162 2.84 -17.56 4.76
CA SER A 162 3.08 -16.31 4.06
C SER A 162 3.51 -15.20 5.01
N ALA A 163 4.32 -14.27 4.51
CA ALA A 163 4.62 -13.03 5.20
C ALA A 163 4.13 -11.86 4.36
N VAL A 164 3.49 -10.90 5.02
CA VAL A 164 2.95 -9.69 4.40
C VAL A 164 3.63 -8.48 5.02
N SER A 165 4.12 -7.58 4.18
CA SER A 165 4.67 -6.30 4.61
C SER A 165 3.57 -5.39 5.16
N GLU A 166 3.93 -4.53 6.11
CA GLU A 166 3.05 -3.44 6.55
C GLU A 166 2.88 -2.36 5.47
N THR A 167 3.79 -2.31 4.50
CA THR A 167 3.70 -1.39 3.36
C THR A 167 2.47 -1.69 2.51
N ARG A 168 1.73 -0.64 2.15
CA ARG A 168 0.45 -0.73 1.42
C ARG A 168 0.33 0.36 0.37
N ILE A 169 -0.24 0.01 -0.77
CA ILE A 169 -0.88 0.97 -1.65
C ILE A 169 -2.36 0.99 -1.26
N SER A 170 -2.86 2.16 -0.91
CA SER A 170 -4.24 2.35 -0.45
C SER A 170 -5.26 1.90 -1.49
N THR A 171 -6.49 1.63 -1.05
CA THR A 171 -7.63 1.44 -1.95
C THR A 171 -7.67 2.56 -2.98
N PRO A 172 -7.82 2.25 -4.29
CA PRO A 172 -7.84 3.26 -5.32
C PRO A 172 -9.06 4.16 -5.18
N TRP A 173 -8.88 5.43 -5.50
CA TRP A 173 -10.01 6.35 -5.63
C TRP A 173 -9.82 7.26 -6.85
N ALA A 174 -10.92 7.72 -7.39
CA ALA A 174 -10.96 8.72 -8.44
C ALA A 174 -12.23 9.58 -8.30
N VAL A 175 -12.14 10.83 -8.72
CA VAL A 175 -13.28 11.75 -8.75
C VAL A 175 -13.30 12.52 -10.06
N ASP A 176 -14.50 12.92 -10.49
CA ASP A 176 -14.69 13.83 -11.61
C ASP A 176 -14.41 15.30 -11.22
N LYS A 177 -14.50 16.21 -12.16
CA LYS A 177 -14.35 17.65 -11.96
C LYS A 177 -15.31 18.28 -10.95
N HIS A 178 -16.35 17.56 -10.56
CA HIS A 178 -17.35 17.98 -9.57
C HIS A 178 -17.12 17.35 -8.20
N GLY A 179 -16.10 16.47 -8.06
CA GLY A 179 -15.81 15.73 -6.84
C GLY A 179 -16.73 14.53 -6.62
N ASN A 180 -17.43 14.05 -7.65
CA ASN A 180 -18.18 12.81 -7.57
C ASN A 180 -17.24 11.61 -7.71
N PRO A 181 -17.39 10.57 -6.87
CA PRO A 181 -16.54 9.39 -6.94
C PRO A 181 -16.82 8.61 -8.24
N LEU A 182 -15.75 8.13 -8.85
CA LEU A 182 -15.76 7.26 -10.02
C LEU A 182 -15.41 5.84 -9.61
N GLU A 183 -15.96 4.86 -10.33
CA GLU A 183 -15.59 3.47 -10.16
C GLU A 183 -14.14 3.27 -10.59
N THR A 184 -13.33 2.67 -9.71
CA THR A 184 -11.91 2.44 -9.98
C THR A 184 -11.39 1.21 -9.24
N TRP A 185 -10.39 0.53 -9.82
CA TRP A 185 -9.75 -0.66 -9.24
C TRP A 185 -8.32 -0.78 -9.70
N TYR A 186 -7.56 -1.70 -9.07
CA TYR A 186 -6.24 -2.08 -9.52
C TYR A 186 -6.24 -3.40 -10.27
N GLU A 187 -5.45 -3.45 -11.34
CA GLU A 187 -5.04 -4.66 -12.04
C GLU A 187 -3.54 -4.89 -11.77
N ILE A 188 -3.19 -6.09 -11.28
CA ILE A 188 -1.80 -6.51 -11.11
C ILE A 188 -1.38 -7.25 -12.38
N SER A 189 -0.20 -6.94 -12.94
CA SER A 189 0.34 -7.69 -14.08
C SER A 189 0.60 -9.13 -13.70
N SER A 190 0.51 -10.04 -14.67
CA SER A 190 0.67 -11.49 -14.44
C SER A 190 2.02 -11.89 -13.86
N ASP A 191 3.05 -11.10 -14.12
CA ASP A 191 4.39 -11.28 -13.57
C ASP A 191 4.63 -10.52 -12.25
N GLY A 192 3.64 -9.74 -11.78
CA GLY A 192 3.75 -8.93 -10.57
C GLY A 192 4.67 -7.73 -10.68
N SER A 193 5.17 -7.41 -11.87
CA SER A 193 6.13 -6.31 -12.08
C SER A 193 5.47 -4.93 -12.14
N SER A 194 4.15 -4.87 -12.24
CA SER A 194 3.42 -3.60 -12.32
C SER A 194 2.00 -3.71 -11.79
N ILE A 195 1.45 -2.55 -11.44
CA ILE A 195 0.04 -2.36 -11.15
C ILE A 195 -0.53 -1.29 -12.06
N THR A 196 -1.80 -1.42 -12.42
CA THR A 196 -2.53 -0.44 -13.23
C THR A 196 -3.78 -0.03 -12.49
N GLN A 197 -3.96 1.25 -12.22
CA GLN A 197 -5.24 1.77 -11.79
C GLN A 197 -6.11 1.98 -13.03
N VAL A 198 -7.30 1.40 -13.00
CA VAL A 198 -8.31 1.55 -14.04
C VAL A 198 -9.44 2.40 -13.48
N VAL A 199 -9.86 3.42 -14.20
CA VAL A 199 -10.99 4.28 -13.85
C VAL A 199 -12.04 4.14 -14.92
N ASN A 200 -13.28 3.84 -14.53
CA ASN A 200 -14.42 3.84 -15.45
C ASN A 200 -14.83 5.30 -15.71
N THR A 201 -14.64 5.72 -16.94
CA THR A 201 -14.93 7.09 -17.40
C THR A 201 -16.09 7.15 -18.38
N GLN A 202 -16.91 6.09 -18.45
CA GLN A 202 -18.09 6.08 -19.27
C GLN A 202 -18.98 7.27 -18.91
N ASP A 203 -19.37 8.05 -19.91
CA ASP A 203 -20.19 9.26 -19.78
C ASP A 203 -19.57 10.41 -18.99
N ILE A 204 -18.26 10.34 -18.70
CA ILE A 204 -17.50 11.41 -18.07
C ILE A 204 -16.83 12.27 -19.14
N GLU A 205 -16.92 13.59 -18.97
CA GLU A 205 -16.21 14.57 -19.79
C GLU A 205 -15.43 15.53 -18.89
N GLY A 206 -14.22 15.83 -19.30
CA GLY A 206 -13.34 16.78 -18.64
C GLY A 206 -12.39 16.13 -17.62
N GLU A 207 -11.97 16.90 -16.66
CA GLU A 207 -10.92 16.54 -15.72
C GLU A 207 -11.36 15.46 -14.74
N ILE A 208 -10.49 14.46 -14.54
CA ILE A 208 -10.60 13.51 -13.43
C ILE A 208 -9.35 13.62 -12.55
N VAL A 209 -9.52 13.36 -11.27
CA VAL A 209 -8.42 13.32 -10.30
C VAL A 209 -8.38 11.93 -9.69
N LEU A 210 -7.21 11.34 -9.68
CA LEU A 210 -6.97 10.02 -9.07
C LEU A 210 -5.62 10.03 -8.35
N ASP A 211 -5.52 9.26 -7.30
CA ASP A 211 -4.31 9.19 -6.48
C ASP A 211 -4.19 7.82 -5.81
N PRO A 212 -3.25 6.97 -6.21
CA PRO A 212 -2.81 5.87 -5.40
C PRO A 212 -1.79 6.38 -4.37
N ARG A 213 -2.12 6.19 -3.12
CA ARG A 213 -1.22 6.51 -2.02
C ARG A 213 -0.49 5.26 -1.55
N ILE A 214 0.85 5.32 -1.47
CA ILE A 214 1.64 4.27 -0.86
C ILE A 214 2.08 4.70 0.55
N THR A 215 1.87 3.83 1.52
CA THR A 215 2.31 4.02 2.91
C THR A 215 3.37 2.97 3.21
N TYR A 216 4.57 3.43 3.54
CA TYR A 216 5.70 2.56 3.86
C TYR A 216 5.74 2.21 5.34
N GLY A 217 5.86 0.91 5.63
CA GLY A 217 6.00 0.38 6.98
C GLY A 217 7.03 -0.74 7.06
N GLN A 218 7.72 -0.85 8.20
CA GLN A 218 8.73 -1.88 8.46
C GLN A 218 8.15 -3.14 9.09
N GLY A 219 6.90 -3.11 9.53
CA GLY A 219 6.24 -4.26 10.14
C GLY A 219 6.11 -5.44 9.19
N VAL A 220 6.34 -6.63 9.71
CA VAL A 220 6.16 -7.90 9.00
C VAL A 220 5.11 -8.72 9.72
N TYR A 221 4.14 -9.23 8.97
CA TYR A 221 3.04 -10.03 9.46
C TYR A 221 3.09 -11.42 8.84
N TYR A 222 3.15 -12.44 9.66
CA TYR A 222 3.13 -13.83 9.24
C TYR A 222 1.70 -14.35 9.29
N ASN A 223 1.31 -15.11 8.27
CA ASN A 223 -0.04 -15.57 8.09
C ASN A 223 -0.06 -17.08 7.84
N TRP A 224 -1.06 -17.75 8.42
CA TRP A 224 -1.27 -19.19 8.32
C TRP A 224 -2.75 -19.51 8.26
N TYR A 225 -3.07 -20.64 7.67
CA TYR A 225 -4.36 -21.27 7.93
C TYR A 225 -4.39 -21.91 9.32
N GLY A 226 -5.57 -22.02 9.90
CA GLY A 226 -5.71 -22.57 11.25
C GLY A 226 -5.25 -24.02 11.39
N SER A 227 -5.32 -24.84 10.32
CA SER A 227 -4.74 -26.17 10.27
C SER A 227 -3.23 -26.18 10.54
N GLU A 228 -2.50 -25.26 9.94
CA GLU A 228 -1.05 -25.12 10.10
C GLU A 228 -0.68 -24.64 11.49
N LEU A 229 -1.45 -23.66 12.02
CA LEU A 229 -1.24 -23.16 13.39
C LEU A 229 -1.52 -24.22 14.44
N ARG A 230 -2.50 -25.12 14.24
CA ARG A 230 -2.69 -26.25 15.16
C ARG A 230 -1.49 -27.19 15.17
N THR A 231 -0.95 -27.49 14.00
CA THR A 231 0.26 -28.31 13.87
C THR A 231 1.44 -27.63 14.57
N LEU A 232 1.62 -26.34 14.37
CA LEU A 232 2.67 -25.56 15.01
C LEU A 232 2.50 -25.45 16.53
N LYS A 233 1.25 -25.30 17.01
CA LYS A 233 0.92 -25.25 18.45
C LYS A 233 1.18 -26.59 19.15
N ALA A 234 1.06 -27.72 18.45
CA ALA A 234 1.35 -29.06 18.99
C ALA A 234 2.85 -29.29 19.21
N GLU A 235 3.73 -28.47 18.65
CA GLU A 235 5.17 -28.60 18.81
C GLU A 235 5.65 -28.30 20.23
N SER A 236 6.69 -29.02 20.65
CA SER A 236 7.27 -28.86 21.97
C SER A 236 8.01 -27.53 22.14
N ALA A 237 8.06 -27.02 23.37
CA ALA A 237 8.88 -25.84 23.69
C ALA A 237 10.36 -26.07 23.35
N ALA A 238 10.87 -27.30 23.45
CA ALA A 238 12.24 -27.64 23.07
C ALA A 238 12.48 -27.46 21.56
N SER A 239 11.50 -27.78 20.71
CA SER A 239 11.60 -27.56 19.26
C SER A 239 11.74 -26.06 18.92
N PHE A 240 11.01 -25.19 19.60
CA PHE A 240 11.12 -23.73 19.46
C PHE A 240 12.47 -23.22 19.98
N ALA A 241 12.95 -23.70 21.12
CA ALA A 241 14.25 -23.34 21.65
C ALA A 241 15.40 -23.76 20.72
N LEU A 242 15.29 -24.92 20.07
CA LEU A 242 16.24 -25.37 19.04
C LEU A 242 16.23 -24.43 17.82
N ALA A 243 15.07 -23.92 17.40
CA ALA A 243 15.00 -22.99 16.31
C ALA A 243 15.78 -21.70 16.61
N VAL A 244 15.63 -21.16 17.83
CA VAL A 244 16.45 -20.02 18.30
C VAL A 244 17.92 -20.37 18.34
N GLY A 245 18.28 -21.51 18.90
CA GLY A 245 19.67 -21.94 19.04
C GLY A 245 20.38 -22.20 17.70
N TYR A 246 19.66 -22.67 16.69
CA TYR A 246 20.23 -22.88 15.36
C TYR A 246 20.37 -21.56 14.57
N GLY A 247 19.54 -20.58 14.88
CA GLY A 247 19.52 -19.31 14.16
C GLY A 247 19.27 -19.48 12.67
N CYS A 248 19.48 -18.43 11.90
CA CYS A 248 19.25 -18.45 10.45
C CYS A 248 20.21 -19.38 9.67
N VAL A 249 21.40 -19.64 10.20
CA VAL A 249 22.42 -20.45 9.50
C VAL A 249 22.05 -21.93 9.44
N ASN A 250 21.37 -22.44 10.45
CA ASN A 250 21.08 -23.87 10.60
C ASN A 250 19.59 -24.20 10.68
N VAL A 251 18.71 -23.31 10.26
CA VAL A 251 17.24 -23.48 10.31
C VAL A 251 16.79 -24.80 9.65
N ASN A 252 17.49 -25.24 8.61
CA ASN A 252 17.22 -26.50 7.91
C ASN A 252 17.48 -27.76 8.72
N ARG A 253 18.11 -27.65 9.91
CA ARG A 253 18.31 -28.77 10.84
C ARG A 253 17.11 -29.01 11.74
N LEU A 254 16.13 -28.12 11.72
CA LEU A 254 14.86 -28.35 12.41
C LEU A 254 14.14 -29.53 11.78
N ARG A 255 13.58 -30.40 12.63
CA ARG A 255 12.92 -31.62 12.17
C ARG A 255 11.48 -31.39 11.69
N HIS A 256 10.86 -30.32 12.16
CA HIS A 256 9.47 -30.05 11.91
C HIS A 256 9.27 -29.09 10.71
N PRO A 257 8.56 -29.50 9.64
CA PRO A 257 8.42 -28.68 8.43
C PRO A 257 7.82 -27.29 8.67
N ALA A 258 6.79 -27.17 9.54
CA ALA A 258 6.17 -25.88 9.84
C ALA A 258 7.12 -24.94 10.58
N LEU A 259 7.98 -25.46 11.49
CA LEU A 259 9.01 -24.64 12.13
C LEU A 259 10.14 -24.25 11.16
N VAL A 260 10.52 -25.14 10.25
CA VAL A 260 11.46 -24.82 9.18
C VAL A 260 10.94 -23.68 8.33
N ALA A 261 9.66 -23.79 7.91
CA ALA A 261 9.03 -22.79 7.05
C ALA A 261 8.97 -21.41 7.73
N VAL A 262 8.46 -21.34 8.97
CA VAL A 262 8.32 -20.07 9.68
C VAL A 262 9.67 -19.46 10.06
N ALA A 263 10.60 -20.25 10.55
CA ALA A 263 11.95 -19.77 10.89
C ALA A 263 12.73 -19.34 9.66
N GLY A 264 12.63 -20.08 8.56
CA GLY A 264 13.22 -19.72 7.28
C GLY A 264 12.66 -18.39 6.75
N LEU A 265 11.35 -18.22 6.79
CA LEU A 265 10.71 -16.99 6.36
C LEU A 265 11.09 -15.80 7.25
N MET A 266 11.19 -16.00 8.58
CA MET A 266 11.71 -14.98 9.50
C MET A 266 13.13 -14.57 9.17
N CYS A 267 13.98 -15.52 8.80
CA CYS A 267 15.35 -15.23 8.40
C CYS A 267 15.43 -14.37 7.13
N VAL A 268 14.58 -14.64 6.17
CA VAL A 268 14.52 -13.88 4.90
C VAL A 268 13.98 -12.47 5.13
N THR A 269 12.93 -12.34 5.94
CA THR A 269 12.18 -11.07 6.08
C THR A 269 12.66 -10.21 7.24
N ALA A 270 13.08 -10.82 8.36
CA ALA A 270 13.50 -10.11 9.56
C ALA A 270 14.99 -10.30 9.91
N GLY A 271 15.71 -11.12 9.15
CA GLY A 271 17.12 -11.42 9.40
C GLY A 271 17.39 -12.17 10.72
N SER A 272 16.33 -12.61 11.43
CA SER A 272 16.46 -13.17 12.77
C SER A 272 15.29 -14.11 13.11
N VAL A 273 15.58 -15.15 13.86
CA VAL A 273 14.58 -16.07 14.44
C VAL A 273 14.21 -15.75 15.89
N VAL A 274 14.72 -14.65 16.46
CA VAL A 274 14.44 -14.28 17.87
C VAL A 274 12.94 -14.11 18.12
N GLY A 275 12.15 -13.70 17.12
CA GLY A 275 10.70 -13.59 17.22
C GLY A 275 9.97 -14.92 17.44
N ILE A 276 10.62 -16.06 17.21
CA ILE A 276 9.93 -17.37 17.29
C ILE A 276 9.49 -17.73 18.72
N GLU A 277 10.16 -17.21 19.76
CA GLU A 277 9.74 -17.35 21.14
C GLU A 277 8.46 -16.57 21.43
N ALA A 278 8.35 -15.35 20.88
CA ALA A 278 7.13 -14.55 20.99
C ALA A 278 5.97 -15.22 20.25
N LEU A 279 6.23 -15.86 19.10
CA LEU A 279 5.24 -16.69 18.40
C LEU A 279 4.78 -17.86 19.28
N ARG A 280 5.71 -18.57 19.90
CA ARG A 280 5.35 -19.67 20.83
C ARG A 280 4.45 -19.16 21.95
N PHE A 281 4.81 -18.07 22.59
CA PHE A 281 4.00 -17.44 23.62
C PHE A 281 2.59 -17.08 23.10
N ALA A 282 2.50 -16.51 21.91
CA ALA A 282 1.22 -16.17 21.27
C ALA A 282 0.35 -17.41 21.00
N LEU A 283 0.96 -18.52 20.54
CA LEU A 283 0.28 -19.79 20.32
C LEU A 283 -0.28 -20.39 21.62
N ASP A 284 0.54 -20.39 22.69
CA ASP A 284 0.14 -20.94 24.00
C ASP A 284 -1.01 -20.13 24.64
N ASN A 285 -1.02 -18.83 24.43
CA ASN A 285 -2.03 -17.92 24.97
C ASN A 285 -3.28 -17.76 24.09
N PHE A 286 -3.29 -18.33 22.89
CA PHE A 286 -4.46 -18.30 22.03
C PHE A 286 -5.51 -19.27 22.58
N LYS A 287 -6.61 -18.70 23.13
CA LYS A 287 -7.62 -19.47 23.90
C LYS A 287 -8.64 -20.18 23.01
N GLU A 288 -8.86 -19.67 21.82
CA GLU A 288 -9.82 -20.25 20.89
C GLU A 288 -9.19 -21.42 20.09
N SER A 289 -10.03 -22.23 19.47
CA SER A 289 -9.57 -23.24 18.53
C SER A 289 -9.31 -22.61 17.16
N PHE A 290 -8.18 -22.91 16.54
CA PHE A 290 -7.90 -22.52 15.17
C PHE A 290 -8.83 -23.26 14.20
N LYS A 291 -9.59 -22.51 13.38
CA LYS A 291 -10.47 -23.05 12.33
C LYS A 291 -9.67 -23.30 11.07
N ASP A 292 -9.81 -24.47 10.45
CA ASP A 292 -8.96 -24.97 9.36
C ASP A 292 -8.76 -23.99 8.20
N HIS A 293 -9.86 -23.42 7.71
CA HIS A 293 -9.86 -22.56 6.53
C HIS A 293 -9.87 -21.06 6.84
N SER A 294 -9.71 -20.69 8.11
CA SER A 294 -9.59 -19.31 8.53
C SER A 294 -8.11 -18.89 8.50
N CYS A 295 -7.87 -17.68 8.06
CA CYS A 295 -6.54 -17.08 8.06
C CYS A 295 -6.28 -16.39 9.39
N TYR A 296 -5.11 -16.59 9.94
CA TYR A 296 -4.64 -15.99 11.18
C TYR A 296 -3.32 -15.28 10.94
N GLN A 297 -3.17 -14.13 11.56
CA GLN A 297 -2.01 -13.26 11.43
C GLN A 297 -1.32 -13.07 12.76
N TRP A 298 -0.01 -13.10 12.73
CA TRP A 298 0.86 -12.74 13.84
C TRP A 298 1.87 -11.69 13.37
N LYS A 299 1.92 -10.57 14.06
CA LYS A 299 2.96 -9.56 13.81
C LYS A 299 4.27 -10.02 14.45
N PHE A 300 5.38 -9.92 13.72
CA PHE A 300 6.72 -10.25 14.23
C PHE A 300 6.99 -9.59 15.58
N GLY A 301 7.36 -10.40 16.56
CA GLY A 301 7.64 -9.96 17.93
C GLY A 301 6.43 -9.64 18.80
N SER A 302 5.19 -9.79 18.30
CA SER A 302 3.98 -9.59 19.11
C SER A 302 3.64 -10.83 19.93
N HIS A 303 2.78 -10.66 20.95
CA HIS A 303 2.26 -11.76 21.78
C HIS A 303 0.84 -12.16 21.41
N HIS A 304 0.32 -11.70 20.27
CA HIS A 304 -1.07 -11.91 19.88
C HIS A 304 -1.18 -12.46 18.47
N ILE A 305 -2.10 -13.42 18.28
CA ILE A 305 -2.53 -13.91 16.98
C ILE A 305 -3.96 -13.43 16.77
N THR A 306 -4.27 -12.92 15.60
CA THR A 306 -5.60 -12.41 15.25
C THR A 306 -6.13 -13.06 13.98
N PRO A 307 -7.45 -13.37 13.89
CA PRO A 307 -8.05 -13.77 12.64
C PRO A 307 -8.05 -12.58 11.66
N VAL A 308 -7.80 -12.85 10.39
CA VAL A 308 -7.80 -11.86 9.30
C VAL A 308 -8.52 -12.40 8.06
N ALA A 309 -8.81 -11.53 7.12
CA ALA A 309 -9.35 -11.94 5.82
C ALA A 309 -8.38 -12.89 5.11
N VAL A 310 -8.92 -13.84 4.35
CA VAL A 310 -8.10 -14.83 3.62
C VAL A 310 -7.39 -14.17 2.45
N LYS A 311 -8.14 -13.43 1.63
CA LYS A 311 -7.61 -12.79 0.43
C LYS A 311 -6.46 -11.82 0.76
N GLY A 312 -5.37 -11.95 0.04
CA GLY A 312 -4.16 -11.14 0.23
C GLY A 312 -3.28 -11.61 1.39
N ASN A 313 -3.86 -12.17 2.47
CA ASN A 313 -3.10 -12.67 3.62
C ASN A 313 -2.68 -14.14 3.47
N CYS A 314 -3.63 -15.06 3.31
CA CYS A 314 -3.37 -16.50 3.22
C CYS A 314 -3.62 -17.09 1.83
N SER A 315 -4.47 -16.50 1.00
CA SER A 315 -4.75 -17.05 -0.33
C SER A 315 -3.59 -16.85 -1.29
N LEU A 316 -3.32 -17.84 -2.07
CA LEU A 316 -2.40 -17.80 -3.22
C LEU A 316 -3.04 -17.05 -4.39
#